data_cc7db172ae032ed35f44dc778bf323d4
#
_entry.id   cc7db172ae032ed35f44dc778bf323d4
#
_cell.length_a   1.000
_cell.length_b   1.000
_cell.length_c   1.000
_cell.angle_alpha   90.00
_cell.angle_beta   90.00
_cell.angle_gamma   90.00
#
_symmetry.space_group_name_H-M   'P 1'
#
loop_
_entity.id
_entity.type
_entity.pdbx_description
1 polymer ?
#
loop_
_entity_poly.entity_id
_entity_poly.type
_entity_poly.pdbx_seq_one_letter_code
_entity_poly.pdbx_strand_id
1 'polypeptide(L)'
;RGLGDVYKRQIPYGAETAVDGHWEKGPGMDLFWKVREALGEKPVIAEDLGYVTDSVRDLVRDSGFPGMKVLEFAFDSRDSGSANDYLPHNYPVNSVAYTGTHDNETLAGWWGSISKDEQKLTREYLCDTYTPEAELNKPLISLIMRSAAKWCVIPMQDYLGLDNKCRMNTPSTVGTNWKWRIRKNQLSVKLQKEIHAVTLRY
;
A
#
# COMPACT_ATOMS: atom_id res chain seq x y z
N ARG A 1 -10.38 2.45 -6.75
CA ARG A 1 -10.81 3.87 -6.56
C ARG A 1 -12.08 3.94 -5.74
N GLY A 2 -12.03 3.34 -4.56
CA GLY A 2 -13.18 3.08 -3.71
C GLY A 2 -13.94 4.29 -3.19
N LEU A 3 -13.35 5.48 -3.18
CA LEU A 3 -14.03 6.68 -2.67
C LEU A 3 -15.20 7.15 -3.53
N GLY A 4 -15.18 6.89 -4.83
CA GLY A 4 -16.28 7.21 -5.74
C GLY A 4 -17.55 6.39 -5.51
N ASP A 5 -17.45 5.26 -4.81
CA ASP A 5 -18.59 4.39 -4.51
C ASP A 5 -19.41 4.94 -3.32
N VAL A 6 -18.76 5.66 -2.40
CA VAL A 6 -19.42 6.34 -1.27
C VAL A 6 -19.79 7.77 -1.61
N TYR A 7 -18.78 8.55 -2.01
CA TYR A 7 -18.91 9.95 -2.41
C TYR A 7 -17.99 10.23 -3.59
N LYS A 8 -18.41 11.10 -4.48
CA LYS A 8 -17.60 11.65 -5.57
C LYS A 8 -17.54 13.17 -5.45
N ARG A 9 -16.38 13.74 -5.77
CA ARG A 9 -16.23 15.18 -5.81
C ARG A 9 -16.52 15.67 -7.21
N GLN A 10 -17.63 16.40 -7.37
CA GLN A 10 -17.97 17.08 -8.62
C GLN A 10 -17.18 18.39 -8.70
N ILE A 11 -16.51 18.60 -9.82
CA ILE A 11 -15.67 19.78 -10.07
C ILE A 11 -16.25 20.48 -11.29
N PRO A 12 -16.46 21.82 -11.24
CA PRO A 12 -16.93 22.58 -12.40
C PRO A 12 -16.02 22.38 -13.61
N TYR A 13 -16.64 22.29 -14.79
CA TYR A 13 -15.87 22.19 -16.03
C TYR A 13 -14.95 23.42 -16.19
N GLY A 14 -13.68 23.18 -16.50
CA GLY A 14 -12.68 24.25 -16.68
C GLY A 14 -12.03 24.74 -15.38
N ALA A 15 -12.40 24.23 -14.20
CA ALA A 15 -11.70 24.55 -12.97
C ALA A 15 -10.29 23.92 -12.96
N GLU A 16 -9.28 24.69 -12.59
CA GLU A 16 -7.88 24.22 -12.54
C GLU A 16 -7.61 23.29 -11.35
N THR A 17 -8.41 23.42 -10.28
CA THR A 17 -8.24 22.64 -9.05
C THR A 17 -9.57 22.10 -8.56
N ALA A 18 -9.51 21.18 -7.57
CA ALA A 18 -10.70 20.61 -6.94
C ALA A 18 -11.29 21.49 -5.80
N VAL A 19 -10.75 22.67 -5.55
CA VAL A 19 -11.16 23.55 -4.43
C VAL A 19 -12.64 23.92 -4.53
N ASP A 20 -13.11 24.30 -5.71
CA ASP A 20 -14.50 24.72 -5.97
C ASP A 20 -15.47 23.55 -6.16
N GLY A 21 -15.01 22.34 -5.98
CA GLY A 21 -15.86 21.16 -6.10
C GLY A 21 -16.74 20.93 -4.87
N HIS A 22 -17.79 20.14 -5.05
CA HIS A 22 -18.66 19.68 -3.98
C HIS A 22 -18.78 18.15 -3.95
N TRP A 23 -19.19 17.61 -2.82
CA TRP A 23 -19.33 16.18 -2.65
C TRP A 23 -20.74 15.72 -3.05
N GLU A 24 -20.78 14.71 -3.89
CA GLU A 24 -22.02 14.02 -4.28
C GLU A 24 -22.02 12.60 -3.72
N LYS A 25 -23.18 12.12 -3.30
CA LYS A 25 -23.32 10.75 -2.81
C LYS A 25 -23.12 9.75 -3.95
N GLY A 26 -22.31 8.74 -3.73
CA GLY A 26 -22.13 7.61 -4.63
C GLY A 26 -23.18 6.51 -4.44
N PRO A 27 -23.15 5.45 -5.24
CA PRO A 27 -24.10 4.33 -5.20
C PRO A 27 -23.95 3.43 -3.96
N GLY A 28 -22.82 3.47 -3.27
CA GLY A 28 -22.56 2.63 -2.10
C GLY A 28 -22.72 1.14 -2.40
N MET A 29 -23.33 0.39 -1.49
CA MET A 29 -23.54 -1.06 -1.61
C MET A 29 -24.42 -1.48 -2.80
N ASP A 30 -25.28 -0.61 -3.31
CA ASP A 30 -26.16 -0.93 -4.45
C ASP A 30 -25.33 -1.33 -5.67
N LEU A 31 -24.17 -0.69 -5.91
CA LEU A 31 -23.25 -1.07 -6.97
C LEU A 31 -22.76 -2.50 -6.79
N PHE A 32 -22.29 -2.86 -5.60
CA PHE A 32 -21.71 -4.18 -5.35
C PHE A 32 -22.77 -5.28 -5.39
N TRP A 33 -23.99 -5.02 -4.93
CA TRP A 33 -25.11 -5.96 -5.09
C TRP A 33 -25.44 -6.20 -6.56
N LYS A 34 -25.50 -5.16 -7.38
CA LYS A 34 -25.72 -5.29 -8.82
C LYS A 34 -24.58 -6.02 -9.54
N VAL A 35 -23.34 -5.78 -9.15
CA VAL A 35 -22.19 -6.52 -9.67
C VAL A 35 -22.28 -8.00 -9.33
N ARG A 36 -22.63 -8.35 -8.07
CA ARG A 36 -22.82 -9.74 -7.65
C ARG A 36 -23.98 -10.43 -8.39
N GLU A 37 -25.09 -9.72 -8.55
CA GLU A 37 -26.25 -10.22 -9.30
C GLU A 37 -25.88 -10.53 -10.76
N ALA A 38 -25.13 -9.64 -11.42
CA ALA A 38 -24.82 -9.76 -12.84
C ALA A 38 -23.64 -10.70 -13.14
N LEU A 39 -22.62 -10.75 -12.26
CA LEU A 39 -21.34 -11.41 -12.54
C LEU A 39 -21.02 -12.55 -11.55
N GLY A 40 -21.85 -12.78 -10.55
CA GLY A 40 -21.55 -13.67 -9.42
C GLY A 40 -20.46 -13.10 -8.50
N GLU A 41 -20.04 -13.88 -7.52
CA GLU A 41 -18.94 -13.49 -6.61
C GLU A 41 -17.62 -13.36 -7.39
N LYS A 42 -16.94 -12.23 -7.18
CA LYS A 42 -15.64 -11.95 -7.81
C LYS A 42 -14.61 -11.61 -6.72
N PRO A 43 -13.35 -12.03 -6.89
CA PRO A 43 -12.27 -11.60 -6.01
C PRO A 43 -11.97 -10.12 -6.30
N VAL A 44 -12.26 -9.26 -5.33
CA VAL A 44 -12.05 -7.80 -5.42
C VAL A 44 -11.22 -7.37 -4.22
N ILE A 45 -10.27 -6.48 -4.43
CA ILE A 45 -9.53 -5.76 -3.38
C ILE A 45 -10.06 -4.33 -3.41
N ALA A 46 -10.52 -3.84 -2.25
CA ALA A 46 -10.96 -2.46 -2.11
C ALA A 46 -9.74 -1.55 -1.91
N GLU A 47 -9.57 -0.58 -2.81
CA GLU A 47 -8.58 0.48 -2.60
C GLU A 47 -9.19 1.54 -1.68
N ASP A 48 -8.86 1.47 -0.40
CA ASP A 48 -9.29 2.37 0.67
C ASP A 48 -8.15 3.26 1.17
N LEU A 49 -7.31 3.72 0.25
CA LEU A 49 -6.16 4.58 0.52
C LEU A 49 -6.54 6.07 0.47
N GLY A 50 -5.81 6.91 1.21
CA GLY A 50 -6.00 8.34 1.26
C GLY A 50 -6.91 8.79 2.40
N TYR A 51 -7.74 9.82 2.18
CA TYR A 51 -8.65 10.34 3.21
C TYR A 51 -9.85 9.41 3.39
N VAL A 52 -9.77 8.54 4.39
CA VAL A 52 -10.78 7.52 4.67
C VAL A 52 -11.73 8.02 5.76
N THR A 53 -13.00 8.25 5.40
CA THR A 53 -14.09 8.58 6.34
C THR A 53 -14.68 7.29 6.93
N ASP A 54 -15.47 7.44 8.02
CA ASP A 54 -16.16 6.29 8.62
C ASP A 54 -17.12 5.61 7.63
N SER A 55 -17.79 6.39 6.77
CA SER A 55 -18.66 5.84 5.73
C SER A 55 -17.90 5.01 4.68
N VAL A 56 -16.63 5.32 4.40
CA VAL A 56 -15.77 4.49 3.54
C VAL A 56 -15.38 3.21 4.27
N ARG A 57 -15.00 3.29 5.55
CA ARG A 57 -14.70 2.10 6.37
C ARG A 57 -15.91 1.16 6.46
N ASP A 58 -17.10 1.72 6.67
CA ASP A 58 -18.35 0.97 6.69
C ASP A 58 -18.61 0.28 5.35
N LEU A 59 -18.43 0.99 4.23
CA LEU A 59 -18.63 0.39 2.90
C LEU A 59 -17.66 -0.75 2.63
N VAL A 60 -16.38 -0.60 2.97
CA VAL A 60 -15.36 -1.67 2.82
C VAL A 60 -15.76 -2.88 3.68
N ARG A 61 -16.12 -2.64 4.95
CA ARG A 61 -16.58 -3.71 5.85
C ARG A 61 -17.81 -4.44 5.28
N ASP A 62 -18.84 -3.69 4.88
CA ASP A 62 -20.13 -4.23 4.45
C ASP A 62 -20.04 -4.92 3.08
N SER A 63 -19.09 -4.50 2.23
CA SER A 63 -18.78 -5.19 0.97
C SER A 63 -18.16 -6.57 1.18
N GLY A 64 -17.50 -6.79 2.31
CA GLY A 64 -16.71 -7.99 2.59
C GLY A 64 -15.40 -8.07 1.80
N PHE A 65 -15.04 -7.03 1.03
CA PHE A 65 -13.79 -7.00 0.30
C PHE A 65 -12.61 -6.69 1.23
N PRO A 66 -11.43 -7.30 1.02
CA PRO A 66 -10.23 -6.91 1.75
C PRO A 66 -9.81 -5.48 1.36
N GLY A 67 -9.55 -4.66 2.36
CA GLY A 67 -8.93 -3.35 2.20
C GLY A 67 -7.41 -3.44 2.03
N MET A 68 -6.77 -2.33 1.72
CA MET A 68 -5.32 -2.24 1.51
C MET A 68 -4.61 -1.66 2.73
N LYS A 69 -3.45 -2.22 3.06
CA LYS A 69 -2.55 -1.73 4.12
C LYS A 69 -1.16 -1.53 3.55
N VAL A 70 -0.68 -0.30 3.55
CA VAL A 70 0.60 0.10 2.93
C VAL A 70 1.59 0.47 4.02
N LEU A 71 2.71 -0.26 4.11
CA LEU A 71 3.72 -0.08 5.16
C LEU A 71 4.35 1.31 5.15
N GLU A 72 4.59 1.89 3.98
CA GLU A 72 5.18 3.23 3.86
C GLU A 72 4.37 4.33 4.56
N PHE A 73 3.08 4.11 4.83
CA PHE A 73 2.23 5.05 5.57
C PHE A 73 2.24 4.85 7.08
N ALA A 74 2.88 3.77 7.56
CA ALA A 74 2.87 3.40 8.98
C ALA A 74 3.69 4.33 9.88
N PHE A 75 4.70 5.01 9.31
CA PHE A 75 5.70 5.75 10.08
C PHE A 75 5.69 7.24 9.78
N ASP A 76 4.57 7.77 9.28
CA ASP A 76 4.39 9.21 9.09
C ASP A 76 4.40 9.93 10.44
N SER A 77 5.33 10.86 10.62
CA SER A 77 5.50 11.61 11.86
C SER A 77 4.27 12.44 12.26
N ARG A 78 3.37 12.71 11.29
CA ARG A 78 2.10 13.41 11.52
C ARG A 78 1.02 12.50 12.14
N ASP A 79 1.21 11.19 12.08
CA ASP A 79 0.32 10.17 12.67
C ASP A 79 1.15 9.06 13.33
N SER A 80 1.90 9.45 14.35
CA SER A 80 2.83 8.57 15.06
C SER A 80 2.22 7.75 16.19
N GLY A 81 0.90 7.84 16.37
CA GLY A 81 0.17 7.11 17.43
C GLY A 81 0.09 5.62 17.17
N SER A 82 0.05 4.81 18.23
CA SER A 82 -0.11 3.34 18.15
C SER A 82 -1.43 2.90 17.52
N ALA A 83 -2.39 3.81 17.34
CA ALA A 83 -3.67 3.58 16.69
C ALA A 83 -3.64 3.78 15.16
N ASN A 84 -2.48 4.16 14.57
CA ASN A 84 -2.35 4.31 13.13
C ASN A 84 -2.72 3.01 12.43
N ASP A 85 -3.72 3.06 11.56
CA ASP A 85 -4.28 1.92 10.82
C ASP A 85 -3.27 1.20 9.91
N TYR A 86 -2.15 1.86 9.58
CA TYR A 86 -1.09 1.30 8.74
C TYR A 86 0.05 0.63 9.52
N LEU A 87 0.02 0.67 10.85
CA LEU A 87 0.95 -0.11 11.66
C LEU A 87 0.59 -1.60 11.58
N PRO A 88 1.53 -2.50 11.26
CA PRO A 88 1.23 -3.92 11.00
C PRO A 88 0.49 -4.66 12.11
N HIS A 89 0.63 -4.24 13.38
CA HIS A 89 -0.12 -4.84 14.49
C HIS A 89 -1.62 -4.47 14.49
N ASN A 90 -2.02 -3.44 13.72
CA ASN A 90 -3.42 -3.01 13.57
C ASN A 90 -4.10 -3.57 12.31
N TYR A 91 -3.40 -4.37 11.50
CA TYR A 91 -3.98 -4.89 10.27
C TYR A 91 -5.12 -5.85 10.55
N PRO A 92 -6.31 -5.63 9.99
CA PRO A 92 -7.39 -6.60 10.07
C PRO A 92 -7.04 -7.85 9.24
N VAL A 93 -7.57 -9.01 9.64
CA VAL A 93 -7.33 -10.27 8.89
C VAL A 93 -7.80 -10.14 7.44
N ASN A 94 -8.98 -9.54 7.21
CA ASN A 94 -9.50 -9.34 5.86
C ASN A 94 -8.86 -8.11 5.19
N SER A 95 -7.55 -8.16 4.97
CA SER A 95 -6.80 -7.11 4.28
C SER A 95 -5.70 -7.68 3.39
N VAL A 96 -5.17 -6.82 2.52
CA VAL A 96 -3.98 -7.07 1.73
C VAL A 96 -2.88 -6.09 2.16
N ALA A 97 -1.77 -6.61 2.66
CA ALA A 97 -0.61 -5.84 3.06
C ALA A 97 0.34 -5.62 1.88
N TYR A 98 0.87 -4.42 1.78
CA TYR A 98 1.85 -4.02 0.77
C TYR A 98 3.03 -3.35 1.47
N THR A 99 4.26 -3.54 0.98
CA THR A 99 5.36 -2.63 1.34
C THR A 99 5.09 -1.25 0.79
N GLY A 100 4.79 -1.15 -0.49
CA GLY A 100 4.30 -0.01 -1.24
C GLY A 100 3.52 -0.50 -2.45
N THR A 101 2.68 0.36 -3.05
CA THR A 101 1.97 0.09 -4.30
C THR A 101 2.80 0.56 -5.50
N HIS A 102 2.26 0.45 -6.72
CA HIS A 102 2.91 1.02 -7.90
C HIS A 102 3.05 2.54 -7.86
N ASP A 103 2.23 3.22 -7.06
CA ASP A 103 2.24 4.69 -6.88
C ASP A 103 3.16 5.16 -5.75
N ASN A 104 3.65 4.22 -4.95
CA ASN A 104 4.58 4.49 -3.86
C ASN A 104 6.05 4.49 -4.35
N GLU A 105 6.95 4.81 -3.47
CA GLU A 105 8.39 4.65 -3.66
C GLU A 105 8.77 3.15 -3.58
N THR A 106 10.01 2.82 -3.88
CA THR A 106 10.56 1.54 -3.42
C THR A 106 10.95 1.65 -1.96
N LEU A 107 11.00 0.56 -1.20
CA LEU A 107 11.41 0.61 0.22
C LEU A 107 12.76 1.31 0.44
N ALA A 108 13.73 1.07 -0.44
CA ALA A 108 15.04 1.73 -0.35
C ALA A 108 14.94 3.24 -0.67
N GLY A 109 14.09 3.62 -1.63
CA GLY A 109 13.81 5.02 -1.95
C GLY A 109 13.08 5.72 -0.83
N TRP A 110 12.01 5.11 -0.32
CA TRP A 110 11.23 5.59 0.82
C TRP A 110 12.12 5.81 2.06
N TRP A 111 12.97 4.84 2.41
CA TRP A 111 13.91 4.98 3.51
C TRP A 111 14.81 6.21 3.37
N GLY A 112 15.27 6.50 2.15
CA GLY A 112 16.10 7.68 1.86
C GLY A 112 15.33 9.01 1.86
N SER A 113 14.00 8.98 1.74
CA SER A 113 13.13 10.17 1.64
C SER A 113 12.51 10.60 2.97
N ILE A 114 12.34 9.68 3.91
CA ILE A 114 11.73 9.98 5.22
C ILE A 114 12.71 10.70 6.16
N SER A 115 12.16 11.42 7.13
CA SER A 115 12.92 12.16 8.13
C SER A 115 13.72 11.24 9.06
N LYS A 116 14.71 11.80 9.76
CA LYS A 116 15.49 11.04 10.76
C LYS A 116 14.64 10.54 11.93
N ASP A 117 13.60 11.28 12.30
CA ASP A 117 12.66 10.88 13.35
C ASP A 117 11.81 9.69 12.90
N GLU A 118 11.34 9.68 11.65
CA GLU A 118 10.62 8.55 11.06
C GLU A 118 11.51 7.32 10.88
N GLN A 119 12.78 7.51 10.46
CA GLN A 119 13.76 6.43 10.43
C GLN A 119 13.99 5.82 11.82
N LYS A 120 14.10 6.67 12.85
CA LYS A 120 14.25 6.23 14.22
C LYS A 120 13.02 5.46 14.71
N LEU A 121 11.82 6.00 14.49
CA LEU A 121 10.55 5.34 14.83
C LEU A 121 10.44 3.97 14.16
N THR A 122 10.77 3.89 12.87
CA THR A 122 10.77 2.64 12.10
C THR A 122 11.73 1.61 12.72
N ARG A 123 12.94 2.02 13.08
CA ARG A 123 13.95 1.15 13.73
C ARG A 123 13.49 0.65 15.10
N GLU A 124 12.92 1.53 15.91
CA GLU A 124 12.36 1.20 17.21
C GLU A 124 11.21 0.20 17.07
N TYR A 125 10.31 0.42 16.12
CA TYR A 125 9.20 -0.49 15.85
C TYR A 125 9.66 -1.87 15.35
N LEU A 126 10.71 -1.91 14.53
CA LEU A 126 11.33 -3.16 14.08
C LEU A 126 12.09 -3.88 15.22
N CYS A 127 12.40 -3.21 16.32
CA CYS A 127 13.37 -3.64 17.31
C CYS A 127 14.73 -4.00 16.69
N ASP A 128 15.11 -3.29 15.63
CA ASP A 128 16.31 -3.56 14.82
C ASP A 128 17.11 -2.28 14.56
N THR A 129 18.16 -2.10 15.32
CA THR A 129 19.13 -1.00 15.17
C THR A 129 20.41 -1.40 14.46
N TYR A 130 20.56 -2.68 14.09
CA TYR A 130 21.82 -3.25 13.62
C TYR A 130 21.85 -3.51 12.10
N THR A 131 20.70 -3.81 11.49
CA THR A 131 20.65 -4.10 10.06
C THR A 131 21.13 -2.89 9.25
N PRO A 132 22.13 -3.08 8.36
CA PRO A 132 22.58 -2.00 7.49
C PRO A 132 21.43 -1.45 6.63
N GLU A 133 21.45 -0.14 6.33
CA GLU A 133 20.40 0.50 5.53
C GLU A 133 20.16 -0.18 4.19
N ALA A 134 21.23 -0.63 3.53
CA ALA A 134 21.14 -1.34 2.25
C ALA A 134 20.40 -2.71 2.34
N GLU A 135 20.14 -3.22 3.54
CA GLU A 135 19.47 -4.50 3.75
C GLU A 135 18.16 -4.36 4.53
N LEU A 136 17.71 -3.13 4.82
CA LEU A 136 16.47 -2.87 5.57
C LEU A 136 15.20 -3.34 4.88
N ASN A 137 15.23 -3.52 3.57
CA ASN A 137 14.12 -4.14 2.85
C ASN A 137 13.74 -5.50 3.44
N LYS A 138 14.70 -6.31 3.90
CA LYS A 138 14.47 -7.66 4.44
C LYS A 138 13.63 -7.67 5.73
N PRO A 139 14.01 -6.94 6.81
CA PRO A 139 13.19 -6.89 8.01
C PRO A 139 11.85 -6.17 7.78
N LEU A 140 11.76 -5.18 6.89
CA LEU A 140 10.50 -4.50 6.54
C LEU A 140 9.54 -5.45 5.80
N ILE A 141 10.04 -6.24 4.86
CA ILE A 141 9.25 -7.30 4.18
C ILE A 141 8.77 -8.33 5.22
N SER A 142 9.67 -8.81 6.08
CA SER A 142 9.32 -9.77 7.13
C SER A 142 8.27 -9.19 8.09
N LEU A 143 8.31 -7.89 8.36
CA LEU A 143 7.37 -7.20 9.23
C LEU A 143 5.93 -7.30 8.70
N ILE A 144 5.70 -7.01 7.42
CA ILE A 144 4.34 -7.09 6.86
C ILE A 144 3.89 -8.54 6.65
N MET A 145 4.81 -9.47 6.31
CA MET A 145 4.47 -10.87 6.12
C MET A 145 4.05 -11.58 7.42
N ARG A 146 4.52 -11.12 8.58
CA ARG A 146 4.08 -11.62 9.89
C ARG A 146 2.86 -10.91 10.46
N SER A 147 2.26 -9.95 9.73
CA SER A 147 1.02 -9.29 10.15
C SER A 147 -0.18 -10.25 10.07
N ALA A 148 -1.33 -9.81 10.57
CA ALA A 148 -2.57 -10.58 10.47
C ALA A 148 -3.22 -10.55 9.08
N ALA A 149 -2.71 -9.77 8.14
CA ALA A 149 -3.29 -9.62 6.81
C ALA A 149 -3.35 -10.95 6.06
N LYS A 150 -4.48 -11.24 5.43
CA LYS A 150 -4.72 -12.49 4.69
C LYS A 150 -3.78 -12.68 3.50
N TRP A 151 -3.40 -11.58 2.85
CA TRP A 151 -2.46 -11.59 1.72
C TRP A 151 -1.41 -10.51 1.90
N CYS A 152 -0.23 -10.78 1.34
CA CYS A 152 0.89 -9.85 1.31
C CYS A 152 1.41 -9.75 -0.13
N VAL A 153 1.46 -8.53 -0.67
CA VAL A 153 1.97 -8.25 -2.02
C VAL A 153 3.19 -7.36 -1.91
N ILE A 154 4.32 -7.85 -2.39
CA ILE A 154 5.61 -7.18 -2.28
C ILE A 154 6.15 -6.93 -3.69
N PRO A 155 6.40 -5.66 -4.09
CA PRO A 155 7.05 -5.34 -5.34
C PRO A 155 8.42 -6.03 -5.46
N MET A 156 8.75 -6.53 -6.65
CA MET A 156 10.04 -7.19 -6.87
C MET A 156 11.22 -6.25 -6.65
N GLN A 157 11.01 -4.95 -6.84
CA GLN A 157 12.00 -3.92 -6.54
C GLN A 157 12.43 -3.94 -5.08
N ASP A 158 11.50 -4.20 -4.16
CA ASP A 158 11.76 -4.24 -2.72
C ASP A 158 12.53 -5.50 -2.33
N TYR A 159 12.20 -6.66 -2.91
CA TYR A 159 13.02 -7.86 -2.73
C TYR A 159 14.45 -7.69 -3.22
N LEU A 160 14.63 -6.91 -4.30
CA LEU A 160 15.93 -6.62 -4.90
C LEU A 160 16.68 -5.48 -4.20
N GLY A 161 16.05 -4.75 -3.27
CA GLY A 161 16.63 -3.59 -2.59
C GLY A 161 16.94 -2.43 -3.53
N LEU A 162 16.13 -2.23 -4.57
CA LEU A 162 16.35 -1.20 -5.58
C LEU A 162 15.84 0.17 -5.14
N ASP A 163 16.52 1.22 -5.58
CA ASP A 163 16.15 2.62 -5.30
C ASP A 163 15.01 3.15 -6.20
N ASN A 164 14.64 4.41 -6.01
CA ASN A 164 13.56 5.08 -6.74
C ASN A 164 13.76 5.19 -8.27
N LYS A 165 14.96 4.94 -8.80
CA LYS A 165 15.15 4.83 -10.25
C LYS A 165 14.42 3.64 -10.86
N CYS A 166 14.03 2.68 -10.01
CA CYS A 166 13.29 1.49 -10.39
C CYS A 166 11.80 1.57 -10.04
N ARG A 167 11.31 2.73 -9.59
CA ARG A 167 9.89 2.96 -9.29
C ARG A 167 9.03 2.74 -10.51
N MET A 168 7.83 2.16 -10.31
CA MET A 168 6.89 1.87 -11.41
C MET A 168 6.20 3.12 -11.92
N ASN A 169 5.64 3.89 -11.01
CA ASN A 169 4.87 5.07 -11.32
C ASN A 169 5.18 6.21 -10.34
N THR A 170 5.26 7.42 -10.86
CA THR A 170 5.32 8.64 -10.06
C THR A 170 4.06 9.44 -10.37
N PRO A 171 3.11 9.54 -9.40
CA PRO A 171 1.87 10.26 -9.59
C PRO A 171 2.10 11.69 -10.10
N SER A 172 1.16 12.18 -10.91
CA SER A 172 1.20 13.52 -11.52
C SER A 172 2.37 13.76 -12.49
N THR A 173 2.99 12.71 -13.01
CA THR A 173 4.05 12.80 -14.03
C THR A 173 3.69 11.99 -15.26
N VAL A 174 4.33 12.34 -16.40
CA VAL A 174 4.18 11.64 -17.68
C VAL A 174 5.55 11.28 -18.26
N GLY A 175 5.59 10.26 -19.11
CA GLY A 175 6.74 9.94 -19.96
C GLY A 175 7.67 8.85 -19.44
N THR A 176 7.89 8.71 -18.14
CA THR A 176 8.84 7.73 -17.56
C THR A 176 8.18 6.55 -16.85
N ASN A 177 6.89 6.64 -16.54
CA ASN A 177 6.14 5.65 -15.77
C ASN A 177 5.95 4.32 -16.52
N TRP A 178 5.84 3.22 -15.76
CA TRP A 178 5.56 1.86 -16.25
C TRP A 178 6.65 1.26 -17.15
N LYS A 179 7.87 1.79 -17.13
CA LYS A 179 8.98 1.38 -18.01
C LYS A 179 9.99 0.45 -17.34
N TRP A 180 10.00 0.37 -16.02
CA TRP A 180 10.92 -0.54 -15.32
C TRP A 180 10.70 -2.00 -15.76
N ARG A 181 11.81 -2.69 -15.96
CA ARG A 181 11.81 -4.13 -16.30
C ARG A 181 12.90 -4.84 -15.51
N ILE A 182 12.54 -5.98 -14.94
CA ILE A 182 13.51 -6.86 -14.30
C ILE A 182 14.45 -7.46 -15.36
N ARG A 183 15.72 -7.58 -15.02
CA ARG A 183 16.72 -8.21 -15.87
C ARG A 183 16.90 -9.67 -15.44
N LYS A 184 17.22 -10.56 -16.41
CA LYS A 184 17.37 -12.00 -16.18
C LYS A 184 18.38 -12.33 -15.07
N ASN A 185 19.48 -11.58 -14.97
CA ASN A 185 20.53 -11.79 -13.96
C ASN A 185 20.14 -11.33 -12.54
N GLN A 186 19.06 -10.59 -12.37
CA GLN A 186 18.57 -10.16 -11.04
C GLN A 186 17.80 -11.27 -10.30
N LEU A 187 17.25 -12.24 -11.02
CA LEU A 187 16.58 -13.43 -10.43
C LEU A 187 17.59 -14.54 -10.11
N SER A 188 18.47 -14.26 -9.16
CA SER A 188 19.47 -15.25 -8.74
C SER A 188 18.83 -16.40 -7.95
N VAL A 189 19.47 -17.57 -7.97
CA VAL A 189 19.07 -18.73 -7.15
C VAL A 189 19.09 -18.38 -5.64
N LYS A 190 20.00 -17.51 -5.22
CA LYS A 190 20.07 -17.02 -3.84
C LYS A 190 18.80 -16.26 -3.48
N LEU A 191 18.39 -15.27 -4.30
CA LEU A 191 17.17 -14.50 -4.09
C LEU A 191 15.94 -15.41 -4.07
N GLN A 192 15.82 -16.36 -4.98
CA GLN A 192 14.71 -17.31 -5.01
C GLN A 192 14.61 -18.11 -3.70
N LYS A 193 15.74 -18.58 -3.17
CA LYS A 193 15.78 -19.30 -1.88
C LYS A 193 15.41 -18.38 -0.70
N GLU A 194 15.84 -17.13 -0.70
CA GLU A 194 15.50 -16.14 0.32
C GLU A 194 13.99 -15.84 0.33
N ILE A 195 13.41 -15.58 -0.84
CA ILE A 195 11.96 -15.36 -0.99
C ILE A 195 11.18 -16.61 -0.54
N HIS A 196 11.57 -17.78 -1.02
CA HIS A 196 10.93 -19.04 -0.64
C HIS A 196 10.98 -19.27 0.88
N ALA A 197 12.13 -19.05 1.51
CA ALA A 197 12.30 -19.24 2.95
C ALA A 197 11.42 -18.28 3.78
N VAL A 198 11.29 -17.01 3.38
CA VAL A 198 10.44 -16.06 4.08
C VAL A 198 8.96 -16.36 3.85
N THR A 199 8.57 -16.78 2.63
CA THR A 199 7.18 -17.17 2.31
C THR A 199 6.73 -18.41 3.06
N LEU A 200 7.63 -19.38 3.27
CA LEU A 200 7.29 -20.58 4.06
C LEU A 200 7.24 -20.34 5.57
N ARG A 201 7.83 -19.26 6.04
CA ARG A 201 7.85 -18.92 7.47
C ARG A 201 6.55 -18.28 7.93
N TYR A 202 5.93 -17.52 7.07
CA TYR A 202 4.74 -16.74 7.34
C TYR A 202 3.57 -17.07 6.39
#